data_99a60ee224a88224979ec8530cac3c45
#
_entry.id   99a60ee224a88224979ec8530cac3c45
#
_cell.length_a   1.000
_cell.length_b   1.000
_cell.length_c   1.000
_cell.angle_alpha   90.00
_cell.angle_beta   90.00
_cell.angle_gamma   90.00
#
_symmetry.space_group_name_H-M   'P 1'
#
loop_
_entity.id
_entity.type
_entity.pdbx_description
1 polymer ?
#
loop_
_entity_poly.entity_id
_entity_poly.type
_entity_poly.pdbx_seq_one_letter_code
_entity_poly.pdbx_strand_id
1 'polypeptide(L)'
;MSNSPLVNYTRISPNKNSPRNHKIDTITIHCVVGQCSVETLGNIFAPTSRQASSNYGIGFDGKIGMYVEEKDRSWCSSSASNDNRAITIEVASDTKHPYAVNEKAFAALLDMVTDICKRNGIKRLVWSTNKKDRMNHLNGCNMTVHRDYANKACPGDYLYNRHGEIAAEVNRRLGASAEKPAENKPATGEVIHTVKAGETLSKIAQKYGTTYQKIAAYNRIANANLIRVGQKIKIPADTQAAQ
;
A
#
# COMPACT_ATOMS: atom_id res chain seq x y z
N MET A 1 -3.66 -22.52 -8.41
CA MET A 1 -2.88 -21.46 -7.72
C MET A 1 -1.63 -22.12 -7.17
N SER A 2 -0.45 -21.59 -7.46
CA SER A 2 0.83 -22.06 -6.93
C SER A 2 1.36 -21.04 -5.95
N ASN A 3 1.97 -21.50 -4.85
CA ASN A 3 2.66 -20.63 -3.91
C ASN A 3 3.91 -20.01 -4.54
N SER A 4 4.43 -18.95 -3.93
CA SER A 4 5.63 -18.25 -4.42
C SER A 4 6.88 -19.11 -4.34
N PRO A 5 7.71 -19.17 -5.39
CA PRO A 5 9.02 -19.84 -5.34
C PRO A 5 10.06 -19.07 -4.54
N LEU A 6 9.78 -17.82 -4.14
CA LEU A 6 10.68 -16.99 -3.35
C LEU A 6 10.70 -17.33 -1.86
N VAL A 7 9.88 -18.29 -1.43
CA VAL A 7 9.75 -18.70 -0.02
C VAL A 7 11.01 -19.40 0.47
N ASN A 8 11.59 -18.87 1.57
CA ASN A 8 12.75 -19.44 2.25
C ASN A 8 12.38 -20.30 3.46
N TYR A 9 11.20 -20.06 4.01
CA TYR A 9 10.70 -20.73 5.23
C TYR A 9 9.20 -20.99 5.14
N THR A 10 8.77 -22.16 5.61
CA THR A 10 7.36 -22.53 5.64
C THR A 10 6.96 -23.06 7.02
N ARG A 11 5.92 -22.46 7.59
CA ARG A 11 5.26 -22.97 8.79
C ARG A 11 3.77 -22.64 8.73
N ILE A 12 2.99 -23.62 8.31
CA ILE A 12 1.55 -23.42 8.09
C ILE A 12 0.80 -23.20 9.39
N SER A 13 0.07 -22.09 9.44
CA SER A 13 -0.81 -21.71 10.55
C SER A 13 -2.15 -22.45 10.45
N PRO A 14 -2.72 -22.90 11.59
CA PRO A 14 -4.09 -23.40 11.64
C PRO A 14 -5.15 -22.29 11.49
N ASN A 15 -4.78 -21.02 11.68
CA ASN A 15 -5.68 -19.86 11.66
C ASN A 15 -5.99 -19.43 10.22
N LYS A 16 -6.76 -20.23 9.52
CA LYS A 16 -7.10 -20.01 8.10
C LYS A 16 -8.46 -20.60 7.74
N ASN A 17 -9.01 -20.19 6.62
CA ASN A 17 -10.09 -20.91 5.95
C ASN A 17 -9.59 -21.54 4.65
N SER A 18 -10.00 -22.76 4.42
CA SER A 18 -9.61 -23.52 3.24
C SER A 18 -10.84 -24.07 2.52
N PRO A 19 -10.97 -23.85 1.20
CA PRO A 19 -10.22 -22.89 0.41
C PRO A 19 -10.73 -21.44 0.58
N ARG A 20 -10.01 -20.43 0.04
CA ARG A 20 -10.59 -19.09 -0.16
C ARG A 20 -11.76 -19.16 -1.14
N ASN A 21 -12.72 -18.24 -1.01
CA ASN A 21 -13.93 -18.24 -1.85
C ASN A 21 -13.89 -17.20 -2.98
N HIS A 22 -12.74 -16.59 -3.23
CA HIS A 22 -12.56 -15.60 -4.29
C HIS A 22 -11.20 -15.76 -4.98
N LYS A 23 -11.10 -15.34 -6.25
CA LYS A 23 -9.80 -15.24 -6.93
C LYS A 23 -8.91 -14.19 -6.24
N ILE A 24 -7.60 -14.38 -6.36
CA ILE A 24 -6.63 -13.40 -5.86
C ILE A 24 -6.56 -12.23 -6.85
N ASP A 25 -6.95 -11.06 -6.39
CA ASP A 25 -6.92 -9.82 -7.18
C ASP A 25 -6.49 -8.60 -6.36
N THR A 26 -6.12 -8.80 -5.10
CA THR A 26 -5.81 -7.72 -4.15
C THR A 26 -4.51 -8.04 -3.40
N ILE A 27 -3.76 -7.02 -3.05
CA ILE A 27 -2.58 -7.08 -2.17
C ILE A 27 -2.86 -6.26 -0.91
N THR A 28 -2.64 -6.86 0.27
CA THR A 28 -2.74 -6.16 1.55
C THR A 28 -1.41 -6.25 2.28
N ILE A 29 -0.74 -5.10 2.46
CA ILE A 29 0.56 -5.01 3.12
C ILE A 29 0.35 -4.58 4.57
N HIS A 30 0.99 -5.30 5.50
CA HIS A 30 0.96 -5.06 6.93
C HIS A 30 2.37 -4.79 7.46
N CYS A 31 2.48 -4.26 8.69
CA CYS A 31 3.73 -4.20 9.45
C CYS A 31 3.59 -4.97 10.76
N VAL A 32 4.63 -5.71 11.13
CA VAL A 32 4.65 -6.58 12.32
C VAL A 32 4.80 -5.79 13.62
N VAL A 33 5.33 -4.57 13.56
CA VAL A 33 5.75 -3.79 14.75
C VAL A 33 6.84 -4.53 15.55
N GLY A 34 7.86 -5.00 14.84
CA GLY A 34 9.03 -5.68 15.37
C GLY A 34 10.00 -6.09 14.26
N GLN A 35 11.29 -6.11 14.59
CA GLN A 35 12.36 -6.60 13.70
C GLN A 35 12.41 -8.14 13.81
N CYS A 36 11.36 -8.80 13.32
CA CYS A 36 11.17 -10.23 13.42
C CYS A 36 11.87 -10.98 12.29
N SER A 37 12.35 -12.20 12.57
CA SER A 37 12.68 -13.19 11.55
C SER A 37 11.41 -13.90 11.03
N VAL A 38 11.52 -14.62 9.92
CA VAL A 38 10.41 -15.41 9.39
C VAL A 38 10.02 -16.55 10.32
N GLU A 39 10.96 -17.12 11.08
CA GLU A 39 10.70 -18.15 12.09
C GLU A 39 9.89 -17.58 13.26
N THR A 40 10.25 -16.36 13.70
CA THR A 40 9.50 -15.65 14.75
C THR A 40 8.05 -15.40 14.32
N LEU A 41 7.83 -14.95 13.09
CA LEU A 41 6.48 -14.77 12.53
C LEU A 41 5.70 -16.10 12.48
N GLY A 42 6.36 -17.19 12.06
CA GLY A 42 5.78 -18.53 12.06
C GLY A 42 5.37 -18.97 13.46
N ASN A 43 6.18 -18.68 14.48
CA ASN A 43 5.86 -18.96 15.88
C ASN A 43 4.67 -18.14 16.38
N ILE A 44 4.53 -16.88 15.96
CA ILE A 44 3.40 -16.00 16.32
C ILE A 44 2.09 -16.56 15.75
N PHE A 45 2.09 -17.09 14.52
CA PHE A 45 0.89 -17.58 13.86
C PHE A 45 0.55 -19.06 14.12
N ALA A 46 1.45 -19.82 14.74
CA ALA A 46 1.27 -21.25 14.99
C ALA A 46 0.16 -21.60 16.01
N PRO A 47 -0.02 -20.88 17.12
CA PRO A 47 -1.07 -21.24 18.08
C PRO A 47 -2.47 -20.95 17.52
N THR A 48 -3.42 -21.88 17.71
CA THR A 48 -4.83 -21.66 17.34
C THR A 48 -5.43 -20.47 18.10
N SER A 49 -5.00 -20.25 19.33
CA SER A 49 -5.42 -19.12 20.17
C SER A 49 -5.03 -17.75 19.63
N ARG A 50 -4.09 -17.69 18.67
CA ARG A 50 -3.68 -16.43 18.04
C ARG A 50 -4.81 -15.77 17.26
N GLN A 51 -5.70 -16.58 16.65
CA GLN A 51 -6.84 -16.12 15.84
C GLN A 51 -6.45 -15.10 14.76
N ALA A 52 -5.21 -15.18 14.27
CA ALA A 52 -4.67 -14.34 13.21
C ALA A 52 -3.57 -15.09 12.45
N SER A 53 -3.39 -14.72 11.18
CA SER A 53 -2.33 -15.22 10.30
C SER A 53 -2.13 -14.29 9.11
N SER A 54 -1.07 -14.51 8.33
CA SER A 54 -0.92 -13.92 6.99
C SER A 54 -0.52 -14.99 5.98
N ASN A 55 -0.70 -14.72 4.69
CA ASN A 55 -0.20 -15.63 3.66
C ASN A 55 1.32 -15.67 3.72
N TYR A 56 1.96 -14.52 3.71
CA TYR A 56 3.40 -14.40 3.73
C TYR A 56 3.89 -13.43 4.80
N GLY A 57 5.16 -13.54 5.14
CA GLY A 57 5.85 -12.59 5.96
C GLY A 57 7.28 -12.36 5.45
N ILE A 58 7.79 -11.16 5.68
CA ILE A 58 9.14 -10.77 5.28
C ILE A 58 9.91 -10.42 6.54
N GLY A 59 11.00 -11.15 6.77
CA GLY A 59 11.89 -10.93 7.90
C GLY A 59 12.77 -9.69 7.73
N PHE A 60 13.36 -9.23 8.82
CA PHE A 60 14.29 -8.09 8.80
C PHE A 60 15.53 -8.32 7.91
N ASP A 61 15.86 -9.58 7.64
CA ASP A 61 16.97 -10.00 6.77
C ASP A 61 16.59 -10.13 5.29
N GLY A 62 15.29 -9.89 4.96
CA GLY A 62 14.75 -10.01 3.61
C GLY A 62 14.30 -11.42 3.25
N LYS A 63 14.41 -12.41 4.13
CA LYS A 63 13.83 -13.74 3.89
C LYS A 63 12.31 -13.68 3.85
N ILE A 64 11.71 -14.61 3.09
CA ILE A 64 10.28 -14.72 2.91
C ILE A 64 9.79 -16.01 3.56
N GLY A 65 8.81 -15.88 4.44
CA GLY A 65 8.10 -16.99 5.10
C GLY A 65 6.69 -17.15 4.53
N MET A 66 6.21 -18.40 4.46
CA MET A 66 4.83 -18.72 4.13
C MET A 66 4.13 -19.34 5.35
N TYR A 67 2.95 -18.79 5.69
CA TYR A 67 2.16 -19.23 6.85
C TYR A 67 0.75 -19.67 6.48
N VAL A 68 0.22 -19.18 5.36
CA VAL A 68 -1.03 -19.65 4.75
C VAL A 68 -0.82 -19.75 3.24
N GLU A 69 -1.14 -20.89 2.66
CA GLU A 69 -1.02 -21.11 1.21
C GLU A 69 -1.94 -20.14 0.45
N GLU A 70 -1.56 -19.76 -0.76
CA GLU A 70 -2.36 -18.83 -1.57
C GLU A 70 -3.76 -19.33 -1.92
N LYS A 71 -3.97 -20.67 -1.96
CA LYS A 71 -5.30 -21.25 -2.15
C LYS A 71 -6.24 -21.04 -0.96
N ASP A 72 -5.70 -20.66 0.20
CA ASP A 72 -6.42 -20.51 1.45
C ASP A 72 -6.52 -19.02 1.86
N ARG A 73 -7.54 -18.68 2.63
CA ARG A 73 -7.73 -17.36 3.20
C ARG A 73 -7.00 -17.23 4.53
N SER A 74 -6.09 -16.27 4.66
CA SER A 74 -5.51 -15.87 5.94
C SER A 74 -6.50 -15.07 6.80
N TRP A 75 -6.19 -14.88 8.07
CA TRP A 75 -6.96 -14.04 9.00
C TRP A 75 -6.11 -12.83 9.39
N CYS A 76 -6.00 -11.84 8.51
CA CYS A 76 -5.02 -10.76 8.64
C CYS A 76 -5.61 -9.37 8.80
N SER A 77 -6.55 -8.99 7.94
CA SER A 77 -7.00 -7.59 7.82
C SER A 77 -8.20 -7.25 8.70
N SER A 78 -8.71 -8.16 9.51
CA SER A 78 -9.99 -8.04 10.22
C SER A 78 -11.22 -7.97 9.30
N SER A 79 -11.05 -8.33 8.02
CA SER A 79 -12.11 -8.37 7.01
C SER A 79 -12.03 -9.66 6.21
N ALA A 80 -12.99 -10.57 6.43
CA ALA A 80 -13.05 -11.81 5.69
C ALA A 80 -13.24 -11.60 4.17
N SER A 81 -13.97 -10.58 3.76
CA SER A 81 -14.17 -10.24 2.35
C SER A 81 -12.87 -9.78 1.71
N ASN A 82 -12.08 -8.93 2.38
CA ASN A 82 -10.77 -8.52 1.90
C ASN A 82 -9.80 -9.71 1.85
N ASP A 83 -9.69 -10.48 2.93
CA ASP A 83 -8.72 -11.59 3.03
C ASP A 83 -9.01 -12.73 2.04
N ASN A 84 -10.26 -12.88 1.59
CA ASN A 84 -10.61 -13.81 0.52
C ASN A 84 -10.09 -13.37 -0.85
N ARG A 85 -9.95 -12.08 -1.09
CA ARG A 85 -9.43 -11.47 -2.33
C ARG A 85 -7.93 -11.25 -2.28
N ALA A 86 -7.40 -10.98 -1.10
CA ALA A 86 -6.05 -10.51 -0.92
C ALA A 86 -5.04 -11.62 -0.66
N ILE A 87 -3.82 -11.42 -1.17
CA ILE A 87 -2.64 -11.96 -0.52
C ILE A 87 -2.18 -10.94 0.51
N THR A 88 -2.09 -11.39 1.76
CA THR A 88 -1.66 -10.60 2.89
C THR A 88 -0.19 -10.82 3.19
N ILE A 89 0.56 -9.75 3.46
CA ILE A 89 2.01 -9.79 3.68
C ILE A 89 2.35 -8.99 4.93
N GLU A 90 2.90 -9.64 5.94
CA GLU A 90 3.45 -8.99 7.14
C GLU A 90 4.92 -8.66 6.92
N VAL A 91 5.34 -7.42 7.13
CA VAL A 91 6.73 -6.97 6.93
C VAL A 91 7.35 -6.58 8.25
N ALA A 92 8.55 -7.09 8.54
CA ALA A 92 9.34 -6.67 9.70
C ALA A 92 9.57 -5.16 9.68
N SER A 93 9.33 -4.51 10.80
CA SER A 93 9.41 -3.05 10.92
C SER A 93 9.92 -2.63 12.29
N ASP A 94 10.23 -1.35 12.46
CA ASP A 94 10.51 -0.79 13.76
C ASP A 94 9.33 -0.90 14.71
N THR A 95 9.60 -0.85 16.01
CA THR A 95 8.58 -0.92 17.07
C THR A 95 7.91 0.42 17.35
N LYS A 96 8.49 1.52 16.84
CA LYS A 96 8.02 2.91 17.06
C LYS A 96 7.60 3.54 15.74
N HIS A 97 6.66 4.48 15.83
CA HIS A 97 6.28 5.33 14.69
C HIS A 97 7.53 5.95 14.02
N PRO A 98 7.62 5.97 12.71
CA PRO A 98 6.60 5.62 11.69
C PRO A 98 6.55 4.11 11.33
N TYR A 99 7.13 3.21 12.11
CA TYR A 99 7.25 1.78 11.87
C TYR A 99 8.05 1.49 10.60
N ALA A 100 9.27 2.04 10.56
CA ALA A 100 10.11 1.97 9.38
C ALA A 100 10.49 0.52 9.05
N VAL A 101 10.56 0.24 7.76
CA VAL A 101 11.02 -1.03 7.20
C VAL A 101 12.41 -0.81 6.60
N ASN A 102 13.35 -1.69 6.91
CA ASN A 102 14.69 -1.59 6.38
C ASN A 102 14.76 -1.93 4.87
N GLU A 103 15.88 -1.58 4.24
CA GLU A 103 16.04 -1.72 2.78
C GLU A 103 15.96 -3.18 2.30
N LYS A 104 16.48 -4.15 3.06
CA LYS A 104 16.43 -5.58 2.69
C LYS A 104 15.00 -6.10 2.68
N ALA A 105 14.25 -5.82 3.75
CA ALA A 105 12.85 -6.22 3.84
C ALA A 105 11.99 -5.48 2.79
N PHE A 106 12.29 -4.21 2.51
CA PHE A 106 11.57 -3.45 1.49
C PHE A 106 11.85 -3.96 0.07
N ALA A 107 13.11 -4.31 -0.25
CA ALA A 107 13.45 -4.92 -1.54
C ALA A 107 12.74 -6.27 -1.73
N ALA A 108 12.76 -7.14 -0.70
CA ALA A 108 12.06 -8.42 -0.72
C ALA A 108 10.54 -8.26 -0.86
N LEU A 109 9.94 -7.20 -0.26
CA LEU A 109 8.53 -6.87 -0.45
C LEU A 109 8.22 -6.57 -1.92
N LEU A 110 9.03 -5.79 -2.60
CA LEU A 110 8.85 -5.48 -4.02
C LEU A 110 8.96 -6.74 -4.90
N ASP A 111 9.93 -7.61 -4.61
CA ASP A 111 10.10 -8.88 -5.32
C ASP A 111 8.88 -9.79 -5.11
N MET A 112 8.45 -9.93 -3.85
CA MET A 112 7.32 -10.78 -3.49
C MET A 112 6.00 -10.30 -4.12
N VAL A 113 5.70 -9.00 -4.03
CA VAL A 113 4.48 -8.44 -4.62
C VAL A 113 4.50 -8.57 -6.14
N THR A 114 5.66 -8.40 -6.78
CA THR A 114 5.81 -8.60 -8.24
C THR A 114 5.54 -10.05 -8.64
N ASP A 115 6.09 -11.01 -7.89
CA ASP A 115 5.87 -12.43 -8.13
C ASP A 115 4.38 -12.82 -7.97
N ILE A 116 3.74 -12.38 -6.88
CA ILE A 116 2.31 -12.62 -6.66
C ILE A 116 1.48 -12.07 -7.83
N CYS A 117 1.75 -10.85 -8.26
CA CYS A 117 1.03 -10.24 -9.38
C CYS A 117 1.17 -11.05 -10.66
N LYS A 118 2.39 -11.47 -11.01
CA LYS A 118 2.66 -12.30 -12.20
C LYS A 118 1.89 -13.63 -12.16
N ARG A 119 1.97 -14.34 -11.04
CA ARG A 119 1.37 -15.68 -10.91
C ARG A 119 -0.16 -15.64 -10.86
N ASN A 120 -0.73 -14.57 -10.32
CA ASN A 120 -2.18 -14.42 -10.17
C ASN A 120 -2.83 -13.56 -11.27
N GLY A 121 -2.08 -13.18 -12.31
CA GLY A 121 -2.59 -12.42 -13.45
C GLY A 121 -3.00 -10.98 -13.10
N ILE A 122 -2.46 -10.41 -12.02
CA ILE A 122 -2.64 -9.00 -11.66
C ILE A 122 -1.72 -8.17 -12.57
N LYS A 123 -2.28 -7.62 -13.62
CA LYS A 123 -1.49 -6.89 -14.64
C LYS A 123 -0.98 -5.53 -14.14
N ARG A 124 -1.66 -4.95 -13.15
CA ARG A 124 -1.35 -3.63 -12.60
C ARG A 124 -1.81 -3.50 -11.16
N LEU A 125 -1.01 -2.86 -10.33
CA LEU A 125 -1.39 -2.39 -9.00
C LEU A 125 -1.90 -0.96 -9.06
N VAL A 126 -3.00 -0.70 -8.38
CA VAL A 126 -3.61 0.63 -8.27
C VAL A 126 -3.80 0.94 -6.78
N TRP A 127 -3.15 2.00 -6.33
CA TRP A 127 -3.30 2.57 -5.01
C TRP A 127 -4.13 3.85 -5.06
N SER A 128 -5.03 4.02 -4.11
CA SER A 128 -5.74 5.28 -3.86
C SER A 128 -5.50 5.75 -2.43
N THR A 129 -5.34 7.04 -2.23
CA THR A 129 -5.30 7.64 -0.88
C THR A 129 -6.70 7.70 -0.24
N ASN A 130 -7.76 7.55 -1.04
CA ASN A 130 -9.14 7.51 -0.57
C ASN A 130 -9.49 6.11 -0.05
N LYS A 131 -9.86 6.02 1.23
CA LYS A 131 -10.28 4.76 1.87
C LYS A 131 -11.46 4.10 1.17
N LYS A 132 -12.46 4.87 0.69
CA LYS A 132 -13.63 4.32 -0.01
C LYS A 132 -13.25 3.62 -1.30
N ASP A 133 -12.29 4.17 -2.06
CA ASP A 133 -11.81 3.54 -3.29
C ASP A 133 -11.16 2.19 -3.00
N ARG A 134 -10.33 2.12 -1.96
CA ARG A 134 -9.66 0.88 -1.56
C ARG A 134 -10.64 -0.19 -1.11
N MET A 135 -11.57 0.17 -0.21
CA MET A 135 -12.53 -0.80 0.34
C MET A 135 -13.54 -1.32 -0.69
N ASN A 136 -13.88 -0.51 -1.69
CA ASN A 136 -14.87 -0.84 -2.71
C ASN A 136 -14.24 -1.16 -4.07
N HIS A 137 -12.92 -1.25 -4.15
CA HIS A 137 -12.16 -1.52 -5.39
C HIS A 137 -12.52 -0.57 -6.55
N LEU A 138 -12.85 0.69 -6.23
CA LEU A 138 -13.20 1.69 -7.24
C LEU A 138 -11.97 2.05 -8.09
N ASN A 139 -12.21 2.41 -9.34
CA ASN A 139 -11.16 2.81 -10.29
C ASN A 139 -10.03 1.76 -10.43
N GLY A 140 -10.36 0.48 -10.23
CA GLY A 140 -9.40 -0.62 -10.32
C GLY A 140 -8.47 -0.74 -9.10
N CYS A 141 -8.74 -0.01 -8.01
CA CYS A 141 -7.94 -0.07 -6.80
C CYS A 141 -7.90 -1.51 -6.25
N ASN A 142 -6.70 -2.05 -6.09
CA ASN A 142 -6.45 -3.41 -5.65
C ASN A 142 -5.31 -3.52 -4.62
N MET A 143 -5.00 -2.41 -3.97
CA MET A 143 -4.15 -2.37 -2.78
C MET A 143 -4.98 -1.88 -1.60
N THR A 144 -4.97 -2.62 -0.51
CA THR A 144 -5.70 -2.31 0.72
C THR A 144 -4.77 -2.36 1.93
N VAL A 145 -5.21 -1.86 3.06
CA VAL A 145 -4.43 -1.83 4.30
C VAL A 145 -5.31 -2.17 5.50
N HIS A 146 -4.72 -2.66 6.59
CA HIS A 146 -5.45 -3.08 7.79
C HIS A 146 -6.29 -1.94 8.40
N ARG A 147 -5.76 -0.70 8.41
CA ARG A 147 -6.48 0.48 8.94
C ARG A 147 -7.76 0.83 8.18
N ASP A 148 -7.99 0.21 7.02
CA ASP A 148 -9.24 0.38 6.29
C ASP A 148 -10.39 -0.39 6.96
N TYR A 149 -10.09 -1.48 7.64
CA TYR A 149 -11.08 -2.43 8.17
C TYR A 149 -11.16 -2.45 9.70
N ALA A 150 -10.13 -1.96 10.39
CA ALA A 150 -10.08 -1.90 11.85
C ALA A 150 -9.35 -0.64 12.32
N ASN A 151 -9.60 -0.23 13.57
CA ASN A 151 -8.86 0.87 14.20
C ASN A 151 -7.45 0.39 14.61
N LYS A 152 -6.54 0.37 13.63
CA LYS A 152 -5.16 -0.08 13.76
C LYS A 152 -4.19 0.90 13.12
N ALA A 153 -2.98 1.02 13.68
CA ALA A 153 -1.89 1.80 13.07
C ALA A 153 -1.31 1.14 11.80
N CYS A 154 -1.44 -0.22 11.69
CA CYS A 154 -0.93 -1.00 10.57
C CYS A 154 -1.49 -0.50 9.21
N PRO A 155 -0.64 -0.37 8.19
CA PRO A 155 0.74 -0.84 8.03
C PRO A 155 1.83 0.13 8.55
N GLY A 156 1.49 1.10 9.40
CA GLY A 156 2.38 2.19 9.79
C GLY A 156 2.49 3.26 8.71
N ASP A 157 2.92 4.46 9.11
CA ASP A 157 2.97 5.58 8.17
C ASP A 157 4.12 5.43 7.16
N TYR A 158 5.18 4.70 7.52
CA TYR A 158 6.26 4.42 6.59
C TYR A 158 5.78 3.68 5.33
N LEU A 159 5.11 2.54 5.50
CA LEU A 159 4.58 1.77 4.36
C LEU A 159 3.37 2.47 3.75
N TYR A 160 2.46 3.03 4.57
CA TYR A 160 1.26 3.68 4.06
C TYR A 160 1.59 4.80 3.06
N ASN A 161 2.54 5.66 3.38
CA ASN A 161 2.95 6.76 2.52
C ASN A 161 3.71 6.29 1.27
N ARG A 162 4.24 5.07 1.29
CA ARG A 162 5.00 4.47 0.18
C ARG A 162 4.19 3.51 -0.70
N HIS A 163 2.88 3.29 -0.43
CA HIS A 163 2.06 2.39 -1.26
C HIS A 163 2.02 2.81 -2.73
N GLY A 164 1.98 4.12 -3.01
CA GLY A 164 2.07 4.63 -4.38
C GLY A 164 3.42 4.32 -5.06
N GLU A 165 4.53 4.41 -4.32
CA GLU A 165 5.87 4.02 -4.78
C GLU A 165 5.94 2.51 -5.03
N ILE A 166 5.41 1.69 -4.11
CA ILE A 166 5.35 0.24 -4.27
C ILE A 166 4.57 -0.12 -5.52
N ALA A 167 3.38 0.47 -5.73
CA ALA A 167 2.59 0.24 -6.93
C ALA A 167 3.33 0.62 -8.21
N ALA A 168 3.98 1.78 -8.23
CA ALA A 168 4.73 2.26 -9.40
C ALA A 168 5.90 1.33 -9.75
N GLU A 169 6.69 0.92 -8.76
CA GLU A 169 7.85 0.05 -8.98
C GLU A 169 7.43 -1.36 -9.40
N VAL A 170 6.41 -1.94 -8.76
CA VAL A 170 5.88 -3.25 -9.16
C VAL A 170 5.32 -3.20 -10.58
N ASN A 171 4.57 -2.16 -10.94
CA ASN A 171 4.05 -1.97 -12.30
C ASN A 171 5.17 -1.87 -13.34
N ARG A 172 6.26 -1.16 -13.02
CA ARG A 172 7.45 -1.12 -13.87
C ARG A 172 8.05 -2.52 -14.09
N ARG A 173 8.15 -3.34 -13.03
CA ARG A 173 8.67 -4.72 -13.08
C ARG A 173 7.74 -5.70 -13.82
N LEU A 174 6.44 -5.40 -13.84
CA LEU A 174 5.45 -6.16 -14.60
C LEU A 174 5.49 -5.86 -16.09
N GLY A 175 6.25 -4.84 -16.52
CA GLY A 175 6.21 -4.34 -17.90
C GLY A 175 4.84 -3.72 -18.22
N ALA A 176 4.03 -3.44 -17.21
CA ALA A 176 2.86 -2.61 -17.40
C ALA A 176 3.40 -1.28 -17.92
N SER A 177 3.17 -1.01 -19.20
CA SER A 177 3.50 0.29 -19.78
C SER A 177 3.03 1.33 -18.77
N ALA A 178 3.88 2.32 -18.47
CA ALA A 178 3.41 3.52 -17.83
C ALA A 178 2.30 4.05 -18.74
N GLU A 179 1.07 3.52 -18.55
CA GLU A 179 -0.04 4.39 -18.79
C GLU A 179 0.29 5.56 -17.86
N LYS A 180 0.76 6.65 -18.48
CA LYS A 180 0.66 7.98 -17.89
C LYS A 180 -0.58 7.93 -17.02
N PRO A 181 -0.51 8.17 -15.70
CA PRO A 181 -1.71 8.18 -14.87
C PRO A 181 -2.74 8.87 -15.74
N ALA A 182 -3.90 8.23 -15.97
CA ALA A 182 -4.85 8.70 -16.98
C ALA A 182 -4.77 10.20 -16.91
N GLU A 183 -4.31 10.84 -17.97
CA GLU A 183 -4.30 12.30 -18.02
C GLU A 183 -5.75 12.57 -17.69
N ASN A 184 -5.99 13.04 -16.46
CA ASN A 184 -7.27 13.64 -16.17
C ASN A 184 -7.36 14.66 -17.28
N LYS A 185 -8.12 14.29 -18.32
CA LYS A 185 -8.55 15.22 -19.35
C LYS A 185 -8.91 16.45 -18.54
N PRO A 186 -8.28 17.60 -18.75
CA PRO A 186 -8.45 18.73 -17.88
C PRO A 186 -9.95 18.90 -17.69
N ALA A 187 -10.43 18.65 -16.48
CA ALA A 187 -11.77 19.09 -16.12
C ALA A 187 -11.71 20.58 -16.36
N THR A 188 -12.55 21.07 -17.23
CA THR A 188 -12.72 22.49 -17.54
C THR A 188 -12.75 23.26 -16.23
N GLY A 189 -11.61 23.89 -15.84
CA GLY A 189 -11.49 24.59 -14.56
C GLY A 189 -10.15 24.42 -13.81
N GLU A 190 -9.09 23.82 -14.39
CA GLU A 190 -7.79 23.73 -13.73
C GLU A 190 -7.18 25.13 -13.52
N VAL A 191 -7.01 25.54 -12.27
CA VAL A 191 -6.38 26.82 -11.90
C VAL A 191 -4.87 26.61 -11.74
N ILE A 192 -4.05 27.35 -12.50
CA ILE A 192 -2.59 27.37 -12.31
C ILE A 192 -2.22 28.58 -11.45
N HIS A 193 -1.62 28.33 -10.28
CA HIS A 193 -1.06 29.36 -9.41
C HIS A 193 0.44 29.50 -9.66
N THR A 194 0.91 30.74 -9.90
CA THR A 194 2.35 31.03 -9.96
C THR A 194 2.81 31.55 -8.59
N VAL A 195 3.75 30.85 -7.98
CA VAL A 195 4.26 31.15 -6.64
C VAL A 195 4.90 32.54 -6.62
N LYS A 196 4.49 33.36 -5.68
CA LYS A 196 5.03 34.72 -5.43
C LYS A 196 6.01 34.69 -4.23
N ALA A 197 6.83 35.71 -4.11
CA ALA A 197 7.74 35.86 -2.98
C ALA A 197 6.97 35.84 -1.64
N GLY A 198 7.45 35.03 -0.68
CA GLY A 198 6.84 34.88 0.66
C GLY A 198 5.62 33.97 0.73
N GLU A 199 5.21 33.33 -0.38
CA GLU A 199 4.17 32.33 -0.35
C GLU A 199 4.72 30.97 0.09
N THR A 200 3.88 30.19 0.78
CA THR A 200 4.13 28.81 1.14
C THR A 200 3.00 27.96 0.56
N LEU A 201 3.25 26.66 0.38
CA LEU A 201 2.22 25.75 -0.13
C LEU A 201 0.96 25.73 0.75
N SER A 202 1.12 25.95 2.07
CA SER A 202 0.00 26.08 3.02
C SER A 202 -0.83 27.35 2.79
N LYS A 203 -0.19 28.51 2.55
CA LYS A 203 -0.89 29.77 2.23
C LYS A 203 -1.62 29.67 0.90
N ILE A 204 -1.00 29.03 -0.10
CA ILE A 204 -1.62 28.77 -1.41
C ILE A 204 -2.83 27.86 -1.22
N ALA A 205 -2.70 26.77 -0.46
CA ALA A 205 -3.80 25.85 -0.16
C ALA A 205 -4.98 26.54 0.50
N GLN A 206 -4.72 27.38 1.50
CA GLN A 206 -5.75 28.18 2.17
C GLN A 206 -6.50 29.11 1.20
N LYS A 207 -5.76 29.77 0.31
CA LYS A 207 -6.34 30.66 -0.71
C LYS A 207 -7.33 29.96 -1.64
N TYR A 208 -7.09 28.68 -1.91
CA TYR A 208 -7.93 27.87 -2.83
C TYR A 208 -8.83 26.86 -2.12
N GLY A 209 -9.03 26.97 -0.80
CA GLY A 209 -9.94 26.12 -0.04
C GLY A 209 -9.53 24.63 -0.01
N THR A 210 -8.23 24.36 -0.05
CA THR A 210 -7.68 22.99 -0.09
C THR A 210 -6.60 22.78 0.96
N THR A 211 -5.92 21.62 0.94
CA THR A 211 -4.79 21.33 1.82
C THR A 211 -3.47 21.32 1.03
N TYR A 212 -2.37 21.70 1.70
CA TYR A 212 -1.05 21.67 1.06
C TYR A 212 -0.63 20.26 0.65
N GLN A 213 -1.10 19.25 1.37
CA GLN A 213 -0.86 17.83 1.04
C GLN A 213 -1.51 17.47 -0.29
N LYS A 214 -2.76 17.90 -0.53
CA LYS A 214 -3.45 17.68 -1.82
C LYS A 214 -2.71 18.38 -2.97
N ILE A 215 -2.32 19.64 -2.77
CA ILE A 215 -1.54 20.36 -3.79
C ILE A 215 -0.18 19.69 -4.04
N ALA A 216 0.54 19.31 -2.98
CA ALA A 216 1.85 18.64 -3.10
C ALA A 216 1.73 17.33 -3.87
N ALA A 217 0.77 16.48 -3.51
CA ALA A 217 0.51 15.22 -4.20
C ALA A 217 0.14 15.43 -5.68
N TYR A 218 -0.77 16.36 -5.96
CA TYR A 218 -1.22 16.68 -7.33
C TYR A 218 -0.09 17.19 -8.23
N ASN A 219 0.85 17.96 -7.65
CA ASN A 219 2.00 18.52 -8.37
C ASN A 219 3.28 17.69 -8.24
N ARG A 220 3.24 16.53 -7.56
CA ARG A 220 4.41 15.68 -7.30
C ARG A 220 5.54 16.41 -6.57
N ILE A 221 5.18 17.32 -5.65
CA ILE A 221 6.14 18.06 -4.82
C ILE A 221 6.53 17.17 -3.63
N ALA A 222 7.73 16.62 -3.66
CA ALA A 222 8.23 15.70 -2.63
C ALA A 222 8.39 16.40 -1.26
N ASN A 223 8.76 17.69 -1.26
CA ASN A 223 8.92 18.48 -0.04
C ASN A 223 8.11 19.80 -0.16
N ALA A 224 7.01 19.87 0.58
CA ALA A 224 6.09 21.02 0.57
C ALA A 224 6.75 22.36 0.99
N ASN A 225 7.90 22.31 1.65
CA ASN A 225 8.65 23.49 2.08
C ASN A 225 9.62 24.01 1.00
N LEU A 226 9.78 23.28 -0.11
CA LEU A 226 10.73 23.61 -1.17
C LEU A 226 10.02 24.03 -2.48
N ILE A 227 9.14 25.05 -2.39
CA ILE A 227 8.60 25.70 -3.58
C ILE A 227 9.39 26.99 -3.89
N ARG A 228 9.47 27.35 -5.18
CA ARG A 228 10.28 28.46 -5.66
C ARG A 228 9.40 29.57 -6.26
N VAL A 229 9.81 30.81 -6.08
CA VAL A 229 9.16 31.95 -6.74
C VAL A 229 9.16 31.71 -8.26
N GLY A 230 8.01 31.93 -8.91
CA GLY A 230 7.81 31.65 -10.33
C GLY A 230 7.40 30.21 -10.64
N GLN A 231 7.44 29.29 -9.68
CA GLN A 231 6.98 27.91 -9.88
C GLN A 231 5.48 27.89 -10.19
N LYS A 232 5.08 27.20 -11.24
CA LYS A 232 3.67 26.97 -11.59
C LYS A 232 3.14 25.77 -10.80
N ILE A 233 2.11 25.97 -10.02
CA ILE A 233 1.45 24.97 -9.20
C ILE A 233 0.02 24.80 -9.67
N LYS A 234 -0.35 23.59 -10.00
CA LYS A 234 -1.71 23.21 -10.39
C LYS A 234 -2.57 23.01 -9.15
N ILE A 235 -3.73 23.64 -9.13
CA ILE A 235 -4.70 23.53 -8.04
C ILE A 235 -5.78 22.53 -8.48
N PRO A 236 -5.99 21.41 -7.75
CA PRO A 236 -7.00 20.41 -8.13
C PRO A 236 -8.42 20.97 -8.05
N ALA A 237 -9.28 20.60 -9.00
CA ALA A 237 -10.64 21.14 -9.16
C ALA A 237 -11.63 20.78 -8.03
N ASP A 238 -11.30 19.78 -7.20
CA ASP A 238 -12.18 19.30 -6.09
C ASP A 238 -12.30 20.29 -4.91
N THR A 239 -11.78 21.51 -5.07
CA THR A 239 -11.65 22.47 -3.97
C THR A 239 -12.76 23.51 -3.94
N GLN A 240 -13.71 23.45 -4.85
CA GLN A 240 -14.85 24.40 -4.91
C GLN A 240 -16.16 23.77 -4.44
N ALA A 241 -16.23 23.24 -3.21
CA ALA A 241 -17.49 22.92 -2.57
C ALA A 241 -17.39 23.17 -1.06
N ALA A 242 -17.38 24.46 -0.68
CA ALA A 242 -17.77 24.93 0.65
C ALA A 242 -18.06 26.44 0.53
N GLN A 243 -19.24 26.76 0.11
CA GLN A 243 -19.94 27.97 0.51
C GLN A 243 -21.17 27.51 1.31
#